data_f4512940e583699513def3694d782d78
#
_entry.id   f4512940e583699513def3694d782d78
#
_cell.length_a   1.000
_cell.length_b   1.000
_cell.length_c   1.000
_cell.angle_alpha   90.00
_cell.angle_beta   90.00
_cell.angle_gamma   90.00
#
_symmetry.space_group_name_H-M   'P 1'
#
loop_
_entity.id
_entity.type
_entity.pdbx_description
1 polymer ?
#
loop_
_entity_poly.entity_id
_entity_poly.type
_entity_poly.pdbx_seq_one_letter_code
_entity_poly.pdbx_strand_id
1 'polypeptide(L)'
;MKLAKLMMTTTACLAATFATAGTLKTPNTVEMLALDGQSVKRWEDVQINDNKTHQVVVSVGDIVDGKYFSMNPIVLTFEGTPEKMTLVVPQFRSSHDVNKFQANPTFKIQTAAGKEIPFKQDMLKGEGFAPNSRIEDNLAKYNAGKGVAAVPEFVNATFEAKGQIVVETKNIKEEQLQLLFSKADKETQKRFLDWAKKNVK
;
A
#
# COMPACT_ATOMS: atom_id res chain seq x y z
N MET A 1 22.37 -45.30 -55.81
CA MET A 1 22.70 -44.89 -54.40
C MET A 1 22.07 -43.51 -54.19
N LYS A 2 20.94 -43.42 -53.47
CA LYS A 2 20.25 -42.16 -53.15
C LYS A 2 20.36 -41.95 -51.63
N LEU A 3 21.14 -40.94 -51.22
CA LEU A 3 21.25 -40.53 -49.81
C LEU A 3 19.98 -39.78 -49.40
N ALA A 4 19.24 -40.33 -48.46
CA ALA A 4 18.14 -39.62 -47.81
C ALA A 4 18.72 -38.69 -46.73
N LYS A 5 18.52 -37.37 -46.90
CA LYS A 5 18.82 -36.37 -45.87
C LYS A 5 17.72 -36.42 -44.82
N LEU A 6 18.07 -36.86 -43.59
CA LEU A 6 17.20 -36.80 -42.41
C LEU A 6 17.24 -35.37 -41.87
N MET A 7 16.17 -34.60 -42.05
CA MET A 7 15.96 -33.30 -41.40
C MET A 7 15.46 -33.55 -39.98
N MET A 8 16.31 -33.25 -39.00
CA MET A 8 15.94 -33.24 -37.59
C MET A 8 15.36 -31.87 -37.23
N THR A 9 14.03 -31.79 -37.19
CA THR A 9 13.29 -30.62 -36.71
C THR A 9 13.32 -30.62 -35.18
N THR A 10 14.16 -29.80 -34.58
CA THR A 10 14.13 -29.51 -33.14
C THR A 10 12.98 -28.58 -32.84
N THR A 11 11.89 -29.15 -32.27
CA THR A 11 10.78 -28.37 -31.73
C THR A 11 11.22 -27.75 -30.43
N ALA A 12 11.55 -26.46 -30.41
CA ALA A 12 11.79 -25.70 -29.20
C ALA A 12 10.43 -25.47 -28.52
N CYS A 13 10.15 -26.22 -27.45
CA CYS A 13 9.03 -25.92 -26.55
C CYS A 13 9.36 -24.62 -25.81
N LEU A 14 8.78 -23.50 -26.26
CA LEU A 14 8.69 -22.30 -25.44
C LEU A 14 7.74 -22.61 -24.27
N ALA A 15 8.31 -22.91 -23.11
CA ALA A 15 7.58 -22.87 -21.86
C ALA A 15 7.21 -21.39 -21.60
N ALA A 16 5.98 -21.02 -21.95
CA ALA A 16 5.40 -19.76 -21.52
C ALA A 16 5.24 -19.85 -19.98
N THR A 17 6.18 -19.29 -19.25
CA THR A 17 6.00 -19.02 -17.82
C THR A 17 4.90 -17.97 -17.72
N PHE A 18 3.69 -18.40 -17.40
CA PHE A 18 2.63 -17.50 -16.97
C PHE A 18 3.13 -16.83 -15.69
N ALA A 19 3.56 -15.58 -15.79
CA ALA A 19 3.81 -14.74 -14.64
C ALA A 19 2.47 -14.62 -13.89
N THR A 20 2.29 -15.39 -12.85
CA THR A 20 1.14 -15.21 -11.95
C THR A 20 1.35 -13.87 -11.28
N ALA A 21 0.49 -12.89 -11.60
CA ALA A 21 0.53 -11.58 -10.96
C ALA A 21 0.51 -11.77 -9.43
N GLY A 22 1.52 -11.27 -8.75
CA GLY A 22 1.62 -11.31 -7.31
C GLY A 22 0.41 -10.60 -6.68
N THR A 23 -0.19 -11.23 -5.70
CA THR A 23 -1.34 -10.68 -4.97
C THR A 23 -1.11 -10.89 -3.48
N LEU A 24 -1.56 -9.96 -2.66
CA LEU A 24 -1.66 -10.17 -1.22
C LEU A 24 -3.11 -10.48 -0.85
N LYS A 25 -3.35 -11.71 -0.38
CA LYS A 25 -4.65 -12.16 0.12
C LYS A 25 -4.76 -11.97 1.62
N THR A 26 -5.94 -11.58 2.07
CA THR A 26 -6.28 -11.49 3.49
C THR A 26 -7.36 -12.52 3.86
N PRO A 27 -7.34 -13.08 5.08
CA PRO A 27 -8.46 -13.89 5.58
C PRO A 27 -9.69 -13.00 5.84
N ASN A 28 -10.88 -13.61 5.93
CA ASN A 28 -12.16 -12.90 6.13
C ASN A 28 -12.21 -12.05 7.43
N THR A 29 -11.37 -12.34 8.40
CA THR A 29 -11.24 -11.59 9.66
C THR A 29 -10.38 -10.33 9.52
N VAL A 30 -9.76 -10.11 8.34
CA VAL A 30 -8.88 -8.98 8.06
C VAL A 30 -9.43 -8.16 6.90
N GLU A 31 -9.76 -6.92 7.17
CA GLU A 31 -10.13 -5.93 6.17
C GLU A 31 -8.90 -5.14 5.76
N MET A 32 -8.59 -5.08 4.46
CA MET A 32 -7.56 -4.20 3.92
C MET A 32 -8.17 -2.82 3.71
N LEU A 33 -7.51 -1.79 4.25
CA LEU A 33 -8.01 -0.41 4.24
C LEU A 33 -7.25 0.48 3.26
N ALA A 34 -5.93 0.25 3.12
CA ALA A 34 -5.10 1.02 2.20
C ALA A 34 -3.91 0.20 1.69
N LEU A 35 -3.42 0.56 0.50
CA LEU A 35 -2.17 0.11 -0.12
C LEU A 35 -1.39 1.34 -0.57
N ASP A 36 -0.12 1.46 -0.19
CA ASP A 36 0.84 2.47 -0.65
C ASP A 36 0.30 3.91 -0.57
N GLY A 37 -0.35 4.23 0.55
CA GLY A 37 -0.92 5.56 0.80
C GLY A 37 -2.35 5.79 0.26
N GLN A 38 -2.93 4.85 -0.47
CA GLN A 38 -4.25 4.98 -1.09
C GLN A 38 -5.25 3.99 -0.51
N SER A 39 -6.51 4.42 -0.33
CA SER A 39 -7.59 3.53 0.08
C SER A 39 -7.85 2.47 -0.96
N VAL A 40 -8.11 1.24 -0.52
CA VAL A 40 -8.51 0.14 -1.38
C VAL A 40 -9.99 -0.18 -1.18
N LYS A 41 -10.60 -0.78 -2.21
CA LYS A 41 -11.98 -1.24 -2.08
C LYS A 41 -12.05 -2.46 -1.15
N ARG A 42 -13.10 -2.51 -0.37
CA ARG A 42 -13.35 -3.62 0.54
C ARG A 42 -13.31 -4.96 -0.19
N TRP A 43 -12.67 -5.95 0.42
CA TRP A 43 -12.65 -7.34 -0.02
C TRP A 43 -11.97 -7.60 -1.37
N GLU A 44 -11.21 -6.64 -1.91
CA GLU A 44 -10.39 -6.87 -3.09
C GLU A 44 -8.98 -7.33 -2.69
N ASP A 45 -8.48 -8.39 -3.36
CA ASP A 45 -7.08 -8.77 -3.27
C ASP A 45 -6.23 -7.65 -3.90
N VAL A 46 -5.19 -7.20 -3.21
CA VAL A 46 -4.31 -6.16 -3.76
C VAL A 46 -3.21 -6.77 -4.61
N GLN A 47 -2.92 -6.10 -5.73
CA GLN A 47 -1.86 -6.52 -6.65
C GLN A 47 -0.52 -5.99 -6.16
N ILE A 48 0.45 -6.87 -5.98
CA ILE A 48 1.84 -6.57 -5.63
C ILE A 48 2.73 -7.45 -6.49
N ASN A 49 3.25 -6.88 -7.58
CA ASN A 49 3.90 -7.64 -8.66
C ASN A 49 5.40 -7.37 -8.77
N ASP A 50 5.96 -6.61 -7.86
CA ASP A 50 7.35 -6.19 -7.91
C ASP A 50 8.06 -6.42 -6.57
N ASN A 51 9.36 -6.16 -6.54
CA ASN A 51 10.22 -6.31 -5.37
C ASN A 51 10.49 -4.96 -4.67
N LYS A 52 9.52 -4.03 -4.74
CA LYS A 52 9.63 -2.74 -4.07
C LYS A 52 9.06 -2.81 -2.65
N THR A 53 9.33 -1.78 -1.88
CA THR A 53 8.69 -1.58 -0.59
C THR A 53 7.21 -1.28 -0.79
N HIS A 54 6.35 -2.05 -0.14
CA HIS A 54 4.91 -1.83 -0.07
C HIS A 54 4.46 -1.61 1.36
N GLN A 55 3.38 -0.86 1.50
CA GLN A 55 2.77 -0.58 2.78
C GLN A 55 1.27 -0.86 2.71
N VAL A 56 0.77 -1.72 3.58
CA VAL A 56 -0.67 -1.97 3.71
C VAL A 56 -1.17 -1.53 5.07
N VAL A 57 -2.41 -1.08 5.11
CA VAL A 57 -3.14 -0.82 6.36
C VAL A 57 -4.26 -1.82 6.46
N VAL A 58 -4.30 -2.55 7.56
CA VAL A 58 -5.31 -3.58 7.82
C VAL A 58 -6.03 -3.34 9.14
N SER A 59 -7.30 -3.74 9.20
CA SER A 59 -8.08 -3.83 10.43
C SER A 59 -8.48 -5.28 10.64
N VAL A 60 -8.39 -5.75 11.89
CA VAL A 60 -8.78 -7.11 12.27
C VAL A 60 -10.06 -7.05 13.07
N GLY A 61 -11.05 -7.84 12.70
CA GLY A 61 -12.31 -7.96 13.41
C GLY A 61 -12.95 -9.32 13.20
N ASP A 62 -13.66 -9.80 14.22
CA ASP A 62 -14.34 -11.10 14.18
C ASP A 62 -15.48 -11.12 15.22
N ILE A 63 -16.31 -12.17 15.16
CA ILE A 63 -17.33 -12.45 16.19
C ILE A 63 -16.84 -13.66 17.00
N VAL A 64 -16.50 -13.41 18.26
CA VAL A 64 -15.99 -14.43 19.19
C VAL A 64 -16.87 -14.44 20.43
N ASP A 65 -17.31 -15.62 20.88
CA ASP A 65 -18.22 -15.78 22.01
C ASP A 65 -19.52 -14.93 21.86
N GLY A 66 -20.00 -14.79 20.60
CA GLY A 66 -21.20 -14.00 20.27
C GLY A 66 -21.00 -12.47 20.37
N LYS A 67 -19.78 -11.99 20.54
CA LYS A 67 -19.45 -10.56 20.60
C LYS A 67 -18.55 -10.16 19.43
N TYR A 68 -18.89 -9.07 18.77
CA TYR A 68 -18.01 -8.47 17.74
C TYR A 68 -16.87 -7.72 18.42
N PHE A 69 -15.66 -7.97 17.96
CA PHE A 69 -14.50 -7.13 18.25
C PHE A 69 -13.92 -6.53 16.98
N SER A 70 -13.27 -5.41 17.11
CA SER A 70 -12.51 -4.75 16.05
C SER A 70 -11.28 -4.09 16.66
N MET A 71 -10.21 -4.03 15.90
CA MET A 71 -8.97 -3.38 16.32
C MET A 71 -8.74 -2.06 15.58
N ASN A 72 -7.93 -1.20 16.18
CA ASN A 72 -7.37 -0.07 15.46
C ASN A 72 -6.57 -0.55 14.27
N PRO A 73 -6.54 0.22 13.16
CA PRO A 73 -5.78 -0.13 11.99
C PRO A 73 -4.29 -0.33 12.30
N ILE A 74 -3.71 -1.30 11.63
CA ILE A 74 -2.29 -1.66 11.76
C ILE A 74 -1.62 -1.44 10.40
N VAL A 75 -0.50 -0.75 10.42
CA VAL A 75 0.38 -0.53 9.27
C VAL A 75 1.38 -1.66 9.20
N LEU A 76 1.49 -2.31 8.04
CA LEU A 76 2.49 -3.32 7.73
C LEU A 76 3.31 -2.86 6.53
N THR A 77 4.64 -2.81 6.66
CA THR A 77 5.55 -2.42 5.58
C THR A 77 6.53 -3.55 5.30
N PHE A 78 6.60 -3.99 4.06
CA PHE A 78 7.39 -5.14 3.62
C PHE A 78 7.88 -4.98 2.17
N GLU A 79 8.85 -5.78 1.78
CA GLU A 79 9.30 -5.90 0.38
C GLU A 79 8.36 -6.83 -0.38
N GLY A 80 7.83 -6.35 -1.49
CA GLY A 80 6.95 -7.12 -2.37
C GLY A 80 7.66 -8.30 -3.05
N THR A 81 6.87 -9.11 -3.72
CA THR A 81 7.36 -10.20 -4.57
C THR A 81 6.34 -10.47 -5.67
N PRO A 82 6.77 -10.91 -6.86
CA PRO A 82 5.84 -11.34 -7.91
C PRO A 82 5.07 -12.64 -7.57
N GLU A 83 5.38 -13.30 -6.44
CA GLU A 83 4.65 -14.46 -5.97
C GLU A 83 3.33 -14.06 -5.27
N LYS A 84 2.38 -15.00 -5.23
CA LYS A 84 1.18 -14.85 -4.39
C LYS A 84 1.56 -14.88 -2.92
N MET A 85 1.08 -13.92 -2.17
CA MET A 85 1.27 -13.78 -0.73
C MET A 85 -0.06 -13.94 0.00
N THR A 86 0.02 -14.36 1.25
CA THR A 86 -1.13 -14.43 2.16
C THR A 86 -0.75 -13.78 3.48
N LEU A 87 -1.59 -12.88 3.95
CA LEU A 87 -1.52 -12.37 5.31
C LEU A 87 -2.19 -13.39 6.25
N VAL A 88 -1.47 -13.81 7.26
CA VAL A 88 -1.95 -14.81 8.23
C VAL A 88 -2.10 -14.15 9.60
N VAL A 89 -3.23 -14.38 10.25
CA VAL A 89 -3.52 -14.00 11.63
C VAL A 89 -3.89 -15.23 12.44
N PRO A 90 -3.71 -15.23 13.77
CA PRO A 90 -4.17 -16.31 14.61
C PRO A 90 -5.67 -16.55 14.50
N GLN A 91 -6.13 -17.78 14.76
CA GLN A 91 -7.54 -18.05 14.96
C GLN A 91 -7.99 -17.56 16.33
N PHE A 92 -9.10 -16.86 16.38
CA PHE A 92 -9.72 -16.41 17.62
C PHE A 92 -10.81 -17.41 18.03
N ARG A 93 -10.54 -18.22 19.06
CA ARG A 93 -11.47 -19.25 19.58
C ARG A 93 -12.16 -18.81 20.85
N SER A 94 -11.66 -17.77 21.48
CA SER A 94 -12.14 -17.26 22.76
C SER A 94 -11.83 -15.77 22.93
N SER A 95 -12.54 -15.11 23.82
CA SER A 95 -12.24 -13.74 24.24
C SER A 95 -10.82 -13.58 24.78
N HIS A 96 -10.23 -14.66 25.34
CA HIS A 96 -8.83 -14.65 25.77
C HIS A 96 -7.87 -14.48 24.59
N ASP A 97 -8.11 -15.20 23.47
CA ASP A 97 -7.29 -15.07 22.28
C ASP A 97 -7.36 -13.66 21.69
N VAL A 98 -8.56 -13.08 21.68
CA VAL A 98 -8.79 -11.69 21.27
C VAL A 98 -7.98 -10.72 22.13
N ASN A 99 -8.08 -10.81 23.44
CA ASN A 99 -7.35 -9.92 24.36
C ASN A 99 -5.83 -10.05 24.18
N LYS A 100 -5.32 -11.27 24.03
CA LYS A 100 -3.91 -11.52 23.78
C LYS A 100 -3.44 -10.88 22.47
N PHE A 101 -4.23 -11.03 21.40
CA PHE A 101 -3.92 -10.44 20.11
C PHE A 101 -4.00 -8.91 20.14
N GLN A 102 -5.01 -8.33 20.81
CA GLN A 102 -5.14 -6.89 20.98
C GLN A 102 -3.96 -6.28 21.75
N ALA A 103 -3.45 -7.00 22.76
CA ALA A 103 -2.28 -6.57 23.53
C ALA A 103 -0.96 -6.65 22.71
N ASN A 104 -0.83 -7.65 21.86
CA ASN A 104 0.34 -7.87 21.01
C ASN A 104 -0.06 -8.50 19.67
N PRO A 105 -0.43 -7.69 18.68
CA PRO A 105 -0.84 -8.19 17.37
C PRO A 105 0.28 -8.95 16.69
N THR A 106 -0.02 -10.17 16.24
CA THR A 106 0.93 -11.04 15.56
C THR A 106 0.41 -11.39 14.17
N PHE A 107 1.21 -11.06 13.16
CA PHE A 107 0.94 -11.35 11.75
C PHE A 107 2.05 -12.21 11.17
N LYS A 108 1.75 -12.84 10.04
CA LYS A 108 2.76 -13.41 9.14
C LYS A 108 2.35 -13.06 7.71
N ILE A 109 3.33 -12.75 6.88
CA ILE A 109 3.15 -12.67 5.43
C ILE A 109 3.90 -13.86 4.85
N GLN A 110 3.20 -14.71 4.10
CA GLN A 110 3.77 -15.94 3.55
C GLN A 110 3.53 -16.02 2.06
N THR A 111 4.55 -16.44 1.29
CA THR A 111 4.37 -16.76 -0.13
C THR A 111 3.62 -18.08 -0.30
N ALA A 112 3.16 -18.38 -1.51
CA ALA A 112 2.54 -19.67 -1.84
C ALA A 112 3.47 -20.88 -1.57
N ALA A 113 4.79 -20.68 -1.60
CA ALA A 113 5.78 -21.67 -1.26
C ALA A 113 6.02 -21.81 0.25
N GLY A 114 5.31 -21.04 1.09
CA GLY A 114 5.45 -21.08 2.55
C GLY A 114 6.62 -20.26 3.10
N LYS A 115 7.33 -19.50 2.26
CA LYS A 115 8.39 -18.60 2.70
C LYS A 115 7.78 -17.42 3.44
N GLU A 116 8.25 -17.13 4.65
CA GLU A 116 7.88 -15.94 5.40
C GLU A 116 8.59 -14.71 4.85
N ILE A 117 7.84 -13.62 4.69
CA ILE A 117 8.34 -12.30 4.27
C ILE A 117 8.46 -11.44 5.53
N PRO A 118 9.64 -10.92 5.84
CA PRO A 118 9.84 -10.02 6.97
C PRO A 118 9.10 -8.70 6.71
N PHE A 119 8.54 -8.11 7.77
CA PHE A 119 7.83 -6.84 7.70
C PHE A 119 8.05 -6.03 8.97
N LYS A 120 7.79 -4.74 8.88
CA LYS A 120 7.66 -3.84 10.01
C LYS A 120 6.18 -3.63 10.29
N GLN A 121 5.78 -3.55 11.56
CA GLN A 121 4.40 -3.25 11.93
C GLN A 121 4.33 -2.12 12.95
N ASP A 122 3.24 -1.36 12.88
CA ASP A 122 2.91 -0.32 13.85
C ASP A 122 1.39 -0.10 13.90
N MET A 123 0.90 0.46 14.98
CA MET A 123 -0.50 0.82 15.10
C MET A 123 -0.75 2.20 14.50
N LEU A 124 -1.71 2.30 13.58
CA LEU A 124 -2.13 3.59 13.05
C LEU A 124 -3.02 4.30 14.07
N LYS A 125 -2.45 5.29 14.77
CA LYS A 125 -3.21 6.20 15.61
C LYS A 125 -3.82 7.28 14.73
N GLY A 126 -5.13 7.25 14.58
CA GLY A 126 -5.82 8.16 13.68
C GLY A 126 -6.73 9.13 14.42
N GLU A 127 -7.07 10.20 13.70
CA GLU A 127 -8.12 11.13 14.05
C GLU A 127 -9.41 10.75 13.33
N GLY A 128 -10.55 10.91 13.98
CA GLY A 128 -11.85 10.65 13.40
C GLY A 128 -12.80 9.95 14.35
N PHE A 129 -14.07 9.82 13.93
CA PHE A 129 -15.14 9.25 14.75
C PHE A 129 -14.98 7.74 14.96
N ALA A 130 -14.44 7.03 13.98
CA ALA A 130 -14.20 5.58 14.06
C ALA A 130 -12.74 5.26 13.75
N PRO A 131 -12.19 4.14 14.25
CA PRO A 131 -10.80 3.75 14.01
C PRO A 131 -10.40 3.76 12.53
N ASN A 132 -11.31 3.37 11.65
CA ASN A 132 -11.09 3.29 10.20
C ASN A 132 -11.47 4.58 9.45
N SER A 133 -11.78 5.68 10.16
CA SER A 133 -12.08 6.96 9.54
C SER A 133 -10.83 7.63 9.01
N ARG A 134 -10.96 8.34 7.90
CA ARG A 134 -9.90 9.20 7.33
C ARG A 134 -8.56 8.46 7.17
N ILE A 135 -8.61 7.20 6.73
CA ILE A 135 -7.42 6.33 6.64
C ILE A 135 -6.30 6.99 5.84
N GLU A 136 -6.60 7.58 4.69
CA GLU A 136 -5.58 8.24 3.85
C GLU A 136 -4.91 9.41 4.57
N ASP A 137 -5.68 10.29 5.20
CA ASP A 137 -5.14 11.45 5.92
C ASP A 137 -4.28 11.01 7.11
N ASN A 138 -4.77 10.01 7.86
CA ASN A 138 -4.05 9.47 9.01
C ASN A 138 -2.77 8.75 8.58
N LEU A 139 -2.81 8.01 7.46
CA LEU A 139 -1.64 7.32 6.92
C LEU A 139 -0.61 8.32 6.37
N ALA A 140 -1.05 9.39 5.69
CA ALA A 140 -0.16 10.43 5.23
C ALA A 140 0.57 11.12 6.40
N LYS A 141 -0.15 11.44 7.49
CA LYS A 141 0.45 11.99 8.72
C LYS A 141 1.43 10.98 9.36
N TYR A 142 1.06 9.71 9.40
CA TYR A 142 1.92 8.65 9.92
C TYR A 142 3.21 8.52 9.10
N ASN A 143 3.11 8.50 7.77
CA ASN A 143 4.25 8.38 6.86
C ASN A 143 5.17 9.62 6.87
N ALA A 144 4.64 10.81 7.16
CA ALA A 144 5.44 12.02 7.38
C ALA A 144 6.18 12.01 8.73
N GLY A 145 5.85 11.08 9.63
CA GLY A 145 6.41 10.95 10.96
C GLY A 145 7.61 10.01 11.04
N LYS A 146 7.84 9.47 12.24
CA LYS A 146 8.96 8.56 12.58
C LYS A 146 8.47 7.17 13.01
N GLY A 147 7.28 6.74 12.59
CA GLY A 147 6.76 5.41 12.88
C GLY A 147 7.68 4.32 12.28
N VAL A 148 7.78 3.17 12.97
CA VAL A 148 8.70 2.09 12.53
C VAL A 148 8.33 1.49 11.18
N ALA A 149 7.06 1.58 10.79
CA ALA A 149 6.52 1.13 9.50
C ALA A 149 6.23 2.30 8.54
N ALA A 150 6.70 3.53 8.84
CA ALA A 150 6.46 4.69 7.99
C ALA A 150 7.29 4.62 6.71
N VAL A 151 6.68 5.05 5.59
CA VAL A 151 7.30 5.15 4.27
C VAL A 151 7.04 6.56 3.73
N PRO A 152 8.02 7.47 3.83
CA PRO A 152 7.84 8.88 3.46
C PRO A 152 7.41 9.10 2.01
N GLU A 153 7.82 8.21 1.11
CA GLU A 153 7.47 8.27 -0.31
C GLU A 153 5.94 8.17 -0.54
N PHE A 154 5.20 7.49 0.34
CA PHE A 154 3.75 7.32 0.21
C PHE A 154 2.93 8.50 0.73
N VAL A 155 3.54 9.51 1.34
CA VAL A 155 2.85 10.77 1.67
C VAL A 155 2.32 11.44 0.41
N ASN A 156 3.15 11.50 -0.63
CA ASN A 156 2.81 12.15 -1.89
C ASN A 156 1.72 11.39 -2.67
N ALA A 157 1.75 10.07 -2.65
CA ALA A 157 0.75 9.23 -3.30
C ALA A 157 -0.68 9.52 -2.80
N THR A 158 -0.83 9.79 -1.50
CA THR A 158 -2.13 10.16 -0.90
C THR A 158 -2.65 11.50 -1.43
N PHE A 159 -1.80 12.49 -1.57
CA PHE A 159 -2.19 13.81 -2.07
C PHE A 159 -2.48 13.79 -3.57
N GLU A 160 -1.70 13.05 -4.34
CA GLU A 160 -1.90 12.87 -5.78
C GLU A 160 -3.22 12.15 -6.07
N ALA A 161 -3.57 11.11 -5.31
CA ALA A 161 -4.84 10.40 -5.43
C ALA A 161 -6.06 11.32 -5.17
N LYS A 162 -5.89 12.38 -4.36
CA LYS A 162 -6.91 13.40 -4.11
C LYS A 162 -6.92 14.53 -5.15
N GLY A 163 -6.11 14.41 -6.23
CA GLY A 163 -5.95 15.46 -7.23
C GLY A 163 -5.18 16.67 -6.72
N GLN A 164 -4.49 16.55 -5.60
CA GLN A 164 -3.63 17.61 -5.09
C GLN A 164 -2.25 17.51 -5.74
N ILE A 165 -1.73 18.63 -6.19
CA ILE A 165 -0.38 18.70 -6.74
C ILE A 165 0.58 18.75 -5.56
N VAL A 166 1.40 17.69 -5.41
CA VAL A 166 2.45 17.67 -4.40
C VAL A 166 3.72 18.26 -5.00
N VAL A 167 4.23 19.28 -4.32
CA VAL A 167 5.48 19.93 -4.70
C VAL A 167 6.51 19.63 -3.63
N GLU A 168 7.58 18.93 -3.98
CA GLU A 168 8.73 18.79 -3.08
C GLU A 168 9.36 20.16 -2.85
N THR A 169 9.31 20.64 -1.60
CA THR A 169 9.74 21.99 -1.24
C THR A 169 11.26 22.18 -1.09
N LYS A 170 12.03 21.10 -1.14
CA LYS A 170 13.51 21.18 -1.11
C LYS A 170 14.03 21.47 -2.52
N ASN A 171 14.31 22.72 -2.83
CA ASN A 171 14.89 23.19 -4.09
C ASN A 171 13.91 23.12 -5.29
N ILE A 172 12.78 23.80 -5.18
CA ILE A 172 11.89 24.01 -6.33
C ILE A 172 12.65 24.77 -7.40
N LYS A 173 12.87 24.15 -8.56
CA LYS A 173 13.45 24.79 -9.73
C LYS A 173 12.42 25.70 -10.40
N GLU A 174 12.91 26.76 -11.05
CA GLU A 174 12.07 27.70 -11.80
C GLU A 174 11.12 27.00 -12.77
N GLU A 175 11.61 25.99 -13.49
CA GLU A 175 10.82 25.21 -14.46
C GLU A 175 9.60 24.53 -13.82
N GLN A 176 9.73 24.08 -12.57
CA GLN A 176 8.62 23.47 -11.82
C GLN A 176 7.55 24.50 -11.46
N LEU A 177 7.97 25.70 -11.05
CA LEU A 177 7.03 26.82 -10.79
C LEU A 177 6.32 27.24 -12.08
N GLN A 178 7.05 27.36 -13.19
CA GLN A 178 6.48 27.70 -14.49
C GLN A 178 5.47 26.63 -14.95
N LEU A 179 5.79 25.35 -14.76
CA LEU A 179 4.90 24.25 -15.12
C LEU A 179 3.61 24.28 -14.29
N LEU A 180 3.69 24.48 -12.98
CA LEU A 180 2.53 24.57 -12.10
C LEU A 180 1.68 25.80 -12.45
N PHE A 181 2.32 26.93 -12.68
CA PHE A 181 1.65 28.18 -13.08
C PHE A 181 0.91 27.99 -14.42
N SER A 182 1.54 27.37 -15.40
CA SER A 182 0.94 27.14 -16.73
C SER A 182 -0.27 26.20 -16.71
N LYS A 183 -0.35 25.28 -15.75
CA LYS A 183 -1.47 24.34 -15.56
C LYS A 183 -2.64 24.95 -14.78
N ALA A 184 -2.44 26.06 -14.10
CA ALA A 184 -3.49 26.75 -13.36
C ALA A 184 -4.44 27.49 -14.31
N ASP A 185 -5.71 27.63 -13.92
CA ASP A 185 -6.66 28.47 -14.63
C ASP A 185 -6.27 29.95 -14.56
N LYS A 186 -6.78 30.75 -15.51
CA LYS A 186 -6.42 32.19 -15.64
C LYS A 186 -6.69 33.00 -14.37
N GLU A 187 -7.70 32.65 -13.61
CA GLU A 187 -8.09 33.38 -12.40
C GLU A 187 -7.09 33.07 -11.25
N THR A 188 -6.73 31.82 -11.12
CA THR A 188 -5.68 31.37 -10.18
C THR A 188 -4.32 31.96 -10.53
N GLN A 189 -3.95 31.98 -11.81
CA GLN A 189 -2.71 32.62 -12.28
C GLN A 189 -2.66 34.10 -11.89
N LYS A 190 -3.76 34.84 -12.09
CA LYS A 190 -3.86 36.25 -11.73
C LYS A 190 -3.69 36.48 -10.22
N ARG A 191 -4.44 35.73 -9.40
CA ARG A 191 -4.31 35.79 -7.92
C ARG A 191 -2.89 35.46 -7.45
N PHE A 192 -2.26 34.47 -8.06
CA PHE A 192 -0.87 34.11 -7.73
C PHE A 192 0.11 35.24 -8.06
N LEU A 193 0.00 35.87 -9.22
CA LEU A 193 0.85 37.00 -9.60
C LEU A 193 0.68 38.20 -8.67
N ASP A 194 -0.54 38.49 -8.25
CA ASP A 194 -0.82 39.57 -7.30
C ASP A 194 -0.25 39.27 -5.91
N TRP A 195 -0.31 38.01 -5.49
CA TRP A 195 0.31 37.54 -4.26
C TRP A 195 1.83 37.60 -4.34
N ALA A 196 2.44 37.09 -5.43
CA ALA A 196 3.86 37.05 -5.64
C ALA A 196 4.50 38.44 -5.59
N LYS A 197 3.91 39.43 -6.27
CA LYS A 197 4.35 40.83 -6.23
C LYS A 197 4.43 41.41 -4.82
N LYS A 198 3.58 40.97 -3.90
CA LYS A 198 3.55 41.43 -2.50
C LYS A 198 4.51 40.67 -1.58
N ASN A 199 4.95 39.47 -1.96
CA ASN A 199 5.71 38.56 -1.10
C ASN A 199 7.13 38.23 -1.59
N VAL A 200 7.53 38.71 -2.76
CA VAL A 200 8.95 38.66 -3.20
C VAL A 200 9.74 39.63 -2.35
N LYS A 201 10.78 39.11 -1.68
CA LYS A 201 11.72 39.87 -0.87
C LYS A 201 12.92 40.28 -1.70
#